data_3f167504f376a638a54658a5e036a20d
#
_entry.id   3f167504f376a638a54658a5e036a20d
#
_cell.length_a   1.000
_cell.length_b   1.000
_cell.length_c   1.000
_cell.angle_alpha   90.00
_cell.angle_beta   90.00
_cell.angle_gamma   90.00
#
_symmetry.space_group_name_H-M   'P 1'
#
loop_
_entity.id
_entity.type
_entity.pdbx_description
1 polymer ?
#
loop_
_entity_poly.entity_id
_entity_poly.type
_entity_poly.pdbx_seq_one_letter_code
_entity_poly.pdbx_strand_id
1 'polypeptide(L)'
;MDFAVHKDAPGLSVVGEWDPLGMRGTSSRDLILKDVFVSEDDMMMPAGVFGKTLSQWPHMMATLTPAYMGISQAAYDFTVQYLRGETPGQPPIDRRVYPTKRAAVGRMFQKLTEMRCLWTAAFFEAGPFPNQGRSYADLRGTICRMEGVQELAALAIR
;
A
#
# COMPACT_ATOMS: atom_id res chain seq x y z
N MET A 1 22.22 0.43 -6.45
CA MET A 1 22.42 0.59 -7.90
C MET A 1 21.30 -0.19 -8.58
N ASP A 2 20.66 0.39 -9.58
CA ASP A 2 19.63 -0.27 -10.34
C ASP A 2 20.05 -0.30 -11.80
N PHE A 3 19.84 -1.43 -12.45
CA PHE A 3 20.21 -1.66 -13.85
C PHE A 3 18.98 -2.07 -14.65
N ALA A 4 18.91 -1.64 -15.90
CA ALA A 4 17.96 -2.18 -16.86
C ALA A 4 18.50 -3.51 -17.40
N VAL A 5 17.69 -4.56 -17.36
CA VAL A 5 18.03 -5.85 -17.95
C VAL A 5 17.13 -6.08 -19.15
N HIS A 6 17.73 -6.34 -20.30
CA HIS A 6 16.95 -6.62 -21.49
C HIS A 6 16.14 -7.91 -21.31
N LYS A 7 14.88 -7.90 -21.71
CA LYS A 7 13.96 -9.05 -21.52
C LYS A 7 14.44 -10.36 -22.14
N ASP A 8 15.26 -10.28 -23.19
CA ASP A 8 15.82 -11.41 -23.91
C ASP A 8 17.29 -11.69 -23.50
N ALA A 9 17.75 -11.14 -22.37
CA ALA A 9 19.12 -11.37 -21.90
C ALA A 9 19.35 -12.86 -21.58
N PRO A 10 20.47 -13.44 -22.03
CA PRO A 10 20.82 -14.83 -21.71
C PRO A 10 20.89 -15.01 -20.18
N GLY A 11 20.25 -16.08 -19.70
CA GLY A 11 20.20 -16.38 -18.26
C GLY A 11 19.05 -15.73 -17.49
N LEU A 12 18.26 -14.85 -18.13
CA LEU A 12 17.04 -14.31 -17.54
C LEU A 12 15.85 -15.22 -17.85
N SER A 13 15.08 -15.56 -16.84
CA SER A 13 13.81 -16.27 -17.02
C SER A 13 12.75 -15.75 -16.05
N VAL A 14 11.52 -15.70 -16.52
CA VAL A 14 10.35 -15.35 -15.72
C VAL A 14 9.57 -16.62 -15.46
N VAL A 15 9.37 -16.96 -14.20
CA VAL A 15 8.70 -18.20 -13.77
C VAL A 15 7.55 -17.90 -12.82
N GLY A 16 6.73 -18.93 -12.60
CA GLY A 16 5.56 -18.84 -11.72
C GLY A 16 4.30 -18.35 -12.42
N GLU A 17 3.18 -18.62 -11.77
CA GLU A 17 1.86 -18.13 -12.16
C GLU A 17 1.42 -17.02 -11.20
N TRP A 18 0.62 -16.07 -11.71
CA TRP A 18 0.09 -14.99 -10.92
C TRP A 18 -1.44 -15.05 -10.91
N ASP A 19 -2.01 -15.66 -9.87
CA ASP A 19 -3.46 -15.77 -9.67
C ASP A 19 -3.88 -15.41 -8.23
N PRO A 20 -3.59 -14.18 -7.75
CA PRO A 20 -4.01 -13.72 -6.44
C PRO A 20 -5.48 -13.31 -6.44
N LEU A 21 -6.06 -13.17 -5.23
CA LEU A 21 -7.41 -12.65 -5.05
C LEU A 21 -7.58 -11.20 -5.51
N GLY A 22 -6.52 -10.40 -5.36
CA GLY A 22 -6.50 -8.99 -5.79
C GLY A 22 -5.24 -8.65 -6.57
N MET A 23 -5.14 -7.45 -7.14
CA MET A 23 -3.97 -6.98 -7.91
C MET A 23 -3.58 -7.92 -9.07
N ARG A 24 -4.55 -8.59 -9.67
CA ARG A 24 -4.33 -9.56 -10.76
C ARG A 24 -3.63 -8.95 -11.98
N GLY A 25 -3.92 -7.68 -12.24
CA GLY A 25 -3.33 -6.93 -13.37
C GLY A 25 -1.85 -6.60 -13.22
N THR A 26 -1.23 -6.78 -12.03
CA THR A 26 0.21 -6.51 -11.85
C THR A 26 1.08 -7.59 -12.48
N SER A 27 0.55 -8.79 -12.69
CA SER A 27 1.27 -9.93 -13.27
C SER A 27 2.65 -10.16 -12.62
N SER A 28 2.71 -10.06 -11.28
CA SER A 28 3.95 -10.15 -10.52
C SER A 28 4.44 -11.59 -10.48
N ARG A 29 5.54 -11.85 -11.15
CA ARG A 29 6.14 -13.19 -11.26
C ARG A 29 7.56 -13.19 -10.73
N ASP A 30 8.11 -14.35 -10.50
CA ASP A 30 9.50 -14.50 -10.08
C ASP A 30 10.44 -14.30 -11.26
N LEU A 31 11.44 -13.44 -11.04
CA LEU A 31 12.50 -13.19 -12.00
C LEU A 31 13.75 -13.95 -11.56
N ILE A 32 14.18 -14.92 -12.36
CA ILE A 32 15.39 -15.69 -12.11
C ILE A 32 16.50 -15.17 -13.00
N LEU A 33 17.62 -14.80 -12.38
CA LEU A 33 18.83 -14.33 -13.05
C LEU A 33 19.95 -15.35 -12.80
N LYS A 34 20.46 -15.97 -13.87
CA LYS A 34 21.60 -16.90 -13.81
C LYS A 34 22.70 -16.38 -14.72
N ASP A 35 23.78 -15.90 -14.13
CA ASP A 35 24.96 -15.42 -14.86
C ASP A 35 24.60 -14.36 -15.93
N VAL A 36 23.62 -13.51 -15.65
CA VAL A 36 23.20 -12.45 -16.56
C VAL A 36 24.22 -11.33 -16.52
N PHE A 37 24.83 -11.06 -17.66
CA PHE A 37 25.72 -9.90 -17.83
C PHE A 37 24.89 -8.65 -18.12
N VAL A 38 25.18 -7.56 -17.42
CA VAL A 38 24.58 -6.23 -17.63
C VAL A 38 25.68 -5.22 -17.78
N SER A 39 25.64 -4.39 -18.82
CA SER A 39 26.62 -3.33 -19.04
C SER A 39 26.47 -2.20 -18.03
N GLU A 40 27.55 -1.50 -17.72
CA GLU A 40 27.47 -0.23 -16.96
C GLU A 40 26.64 0.84 -17.69
N ASP A 41 26.56 0.78 -19.00
CA ASP A 41 25.75 1.69 -19.81
C ASP A 41 24.24 1.51 -19.57
N ASP A 42 23.83 0.33 -19.06
CA ASP A 42 22.46 0.02 -18.69
C ASP A 42 22.12 0.44 -17.23
N MET A 43 23.02 1.16 -16.58
CA MET A 43 22.80 1.67 -15.23
C MET A 43 21.73 2.77 -15.24
N MET A 44 20.57 2.47 -14.66
CA MET A 44 19.48 3.43 -14.50
C MET A 44 19.68 4.33 -13.28
N MET A 45 20.22 3.77 -12.19
CA MET A 45 20.34 4.48 -10.93
C MET A 45 21.68 4.16 -10.24
N PRO A 46 22.61 5.14 -10.18
CA PRO A 46 23.86 4.98 -9.45
C PRO A 46 23.67 4.73 -7.96
N ALA A 47 24.71 4.26 -7.29
CA ALA A 47 24.70 4.04 -5.85
C ALA A 47 24.33 5.32 -5.07
N GLY A 48 23.45 5.20 -4.08
CA GLY A 48 23.02 6.30 -3.21
C GLY A 48 21.98 7.25 -3.81
N VAL A 49 21.63 7.12 -5.10
CA VAL A 49 20.63 7.99 -5.76
C VAL A 49 19.22 7.64 -5.28
N PHE A 50 18.92 6.38 -4.93
CA PHE A 50 17.59 5.98 -4.46
C PHE A 50 17.13 6.79 -3.24
N GLY A 51 18.01 7.01 -2.25
CA GLY A 51 17.69 7.85 -1.09
C GLY A 51 17.41 9.30 -1.45
N LYS A 52 18.12 9.85 -2.45
CA LYS A 52 17.83 11.20 -2.98
C LYS A 52 16.49 11.23 -3.70
N THR A 53 16.17 10.21 -4.48
CA THR A 53 14.89 10.08 -5.17
C THR A 53 13.75 10.04 -4.17
N LEU A 54 13.84 9.22 -3.10
CA LEU A 54 12.83 9.18 -2.05
C LEU A 54 12.63 10.53 -1.35
N SER A 55 13.71 11.30 -1.13
CA SER A 55 13.59 12.62 -0.51
C SER A 55 12.91 13.64 -1.41
N GLN A 56 13.11 13.53 -2.72
CA GLN A 56 12.46 14.42 -3.71
C GLN A 56 11.02 13.99 -4.02
N TRP A 57 10.74 12.69 -3.92
CA TRP A 57 9.48 12.06 -4.35
C TRP A 57 8.88 11.18 -3.25
N PRO A 58 8.58 11.70 -2.06
CA PRO A 58 8.05 10.91 -0.94
C PRO A 58 6.69 10.28 -1.28
N HIS A 59 5.96 10.85 -2.22
CA HIS A 59 4.67 10.35 -2.70
C HIS A 59 4.78 8.95 -3.34
N MET A 60 5.97 8.54 -3.81
CA MET A 60 6.18 7.18 -4.31
C MET A 60 5.86 6.12 -3.27
N MET A 61 6.19 6.39 -1.99
CA MET A 61 5.90 5.48 -0.87
C MET A 61 4.40 5.41 -0.52
N ALA A 62 3.63 6.38 -1.01
CA ALA A 62 2.21 6.52 -0.71
C ALA A 62 1.28 5.85 -1.74
N THR A 63 1.81 5.31 -2.83
CA THR A 63 0.99 4.83 -3.96
C THR A 63 0.02 3.71 -3.62
N LEU A 64 0.38 2.80 -2.71
CA LEU A 64 -0.46 1.69 -2.28
C LEU A 64 -1.42 2.05 -1.13
N THR A 65 -1.14 3.13 -0.42
CA THR A 65 -1.90 3.51 0.78
C THR A 65 -3.39 3.72 0.52
N PRO A 66 -3.82 4.43 -0.56
CA PRO A 66 -5.24 4.57 -0.87
C PRO A 66 -5.95 3.24 -1.16
N ALA A 67 -5.25 2.28 -1.77
CA ALA A 67 -5.80 0.95 -2.02
C ALA A 67 -6.09 0.21 -0.70
N TYR A 68 -5.16 0.22 0.25
CA TYR A 68 -5.37 -0.35 1.59
C TYR A 68 -6.50 0.34 2.36
N MET A 69 -6.58 1.66 2.27
CA MET A 69 -7.69 2.41 2.87
C MET A 69 -9.04 2.02 2.26
N GLY A 70 -9.10 1.85 0.94
CA GLY A 70 -10.30 1.40 0.23
C GLY A 70 -10.76 0.00 0.65
N ILE A 71 -9.84 -0.94 0.78
CA ILE A 71 -10.13 -2.31 1.26
C ILE A 71 -10.70 -2.26 2.69
N SER A 72 -10.08 -1.49 3.57
CA SER A 72 -10.54 -1.33 4.95
C SER A 72 -11.91 -0.68 5.05
N GLN A 73 -12.19 0.31 4.21
CA GLN A 73 -13.50 0.93 4.11
C GLN A 73 -14.55 -0.07 3.63
N ALA A 74 -14.26 -0.84 2.59
CA ALA A 74 -15.18 -1.85 2.06
C ALA A 74 -15.51 -2.92 3.11
N ALA A 75 -14.52 -3.37 3.89
CA ALA A 75 -14.72 -4.30 4.99
C ALA A 75 -15.62 -3.73 6.10
N TYR A 76 -15.44 -2.46 6.44
CA TYR A 76 -16.30 -1.76 7.39
C TYR A 76 -17.74 -1.65 6.88
N ASP A 77 -17.93 -1.21 5.65
CA ASP A 77 -19.26 -1.01 5.04
C ASP A 77 -20.01 -2.36 4.95
N PHE A 78 -19.34 -3.42 4.51
CA PHE A 78 -19.89 -4.77 4.51
C PHE A 78 -20.31 -5.21 5.93
N THR A 79 -19.45 -4.98 6.93
CA THR A 79 -19.75 -5.36 8.31
C THR A 79 -20.97 -4.63 8.85
N VAL A 80 -21.10 -3.33 8.55
CA VAL A 80 -22.28 -2.53 8.94
C VAL A 80 -23.55 -3.06 8.27
N GLN A 81 -23.52 -3.33 6.97
CA GLN A 81 -24.65 -3.90 6.22
C GLN A 81 -25.04 -5.26 6.78
N TYR A 82 -24.06 -6.13 7.03
CA TYR A 82 -24.31 -7.45 7.62
C TYR A 82 -24.98 -7.37 9.00
N LEU A 83 -24.53 -6.47 9.86
CA LEU A 83 -25.11 -6.29 11.18
C LEU A 83 -26.51 -5.69 11.14
N ARG A 84 -26.83 -4.93 10.11
CA ARG A 84 -28.18 -4.40 9.86
C ARG A 84 -29.12 -5.43 9.22
N GLY A 85 -28.60 -6.54 8.75
CA GLY A 85 -29.37 -7.52 8.00
C GLY A 85 -29.70 -7.09 6.57
N GLU A 86 -28.89 -6.17 6.03
CA GLU A 86 -29.08 -5.56 4.69
C GLU A 86 -28.22 -6.24 3.61
N THR A 87 -27.43 -7.26 3.98
CA THR A 87 -26.53 -7.94 3.04
C THR A 87 -27.32 -8.80 2.04
N PRO A 88 -27.18 -8.60 0.71
CA PRO A 88 -27.84 -9.40 -0.28
C PRO A 88 -27.53 -10.89 -0.14
N GLY A 89 -28.55 -11.75 -0.28
CA GLY A 89 -28.41 -13.21 -0.17
C GLY A 89 -28.27 -13.74 1.26
N GLN A 90 -28.33 -12.90 2.27
CA GLN A 90 -28.32 -13.31 3.69
C GLN A 90 -29.68 -13.07 4.34
N PRO A 91 -30.05 -13.85 5.37
CA PRO A 91 -31.27 -13.61 6.13
C PRO A 91 -31.31 -12.19 6.71
N PRO A 92 -32.44 -11.46 6.62
CA PRO A 92 -32.57 -10.08 7.08
C PRO A 92 -32.70 -10.01 8.61
N ILE A 93 -31.68 -10.48 9.32
CA ILE A 93 -31.63 -10.54 10.77
C ILE A 93 -30.85 -9.35 11.29
N ASP A 94 -31.46 -8.52 12.12
CA ASP A 94 -30.76 -7.43 12.82
C ASP A 94 -29.84 -8.01 13.93
N ARG A 95 -28.54 -7.80 13.74
CA ARG A 95 -27.49 -8.29 14.64
C ARG A 95 -26.85 -7.16 15.49
N ARG A 96 -27.41 -5.95 15.40
CA ARG A 96 -26.89 -4.77 16.13
C ARG A 96 -27.11 -4.82 17.63
N VAL A 97 -27.97 -5.69 18.10
CA VAL A 97 -28.34 -5.82 19.51
C VAL A 97 -27.18 -6.30 20.39
N TYR A 98 -26.15 -6.92 19.80
CA TYR A 98 -25.03 -7.46 20.57
C TYR A 98 -23.98 -6.40 20.91
N PRO A 99 -23.75 -6.07 22.20
CA PRO A 99 -22.81 -5.01 22.60
C PRO A 99 -21.37 -5.24 22.11
N THR A 100 -20.93 -6.50 22.08
CA THR A 100 -19.58 -6.87 21.59
C THR A 100 -19.39 -6.54 20.11
N LYS A 101 -20.41 -6.78 19.28
CA LYS A 101 -20.39 -6.44 17.85
C LYS A 101 -20.38 -4.93 17.63
N ARG A 102 -21.18 -4.21 18.41
CA ARG A 102 -21.19 -2.72 18.35
C ARG A 102 -19.84 -2.15 18.73
N ALA A 103 -19.21 -2.68 19.79
CA ALA A 103 -17.87 -2.26 20.20
C ALA A 103 -16.81 -2.57 19.13
N ALA A 104 -16.91 -3.72 18.44
CA ALA A 104 -16.01 -4.07 17.34
C ALA A 104 -16.14 -3.09 16.17
N VAL A 105 -17.36 -2.76 15.72
CA VAL A 105 -17.60 -1.77 14.67
C VAL A 105 -17.09 -0.39 15.08
N GLY A 106 -17.26 0.00 16.35
CA GLY A 106 -16.72 1.24 16.88
C GLY A 106 -15.18 1.32 16.75
N ARG A 107 -14.49 0.21 17.06
CA ARG A 107 -13.04 0.11 16.87
C ARG A 107 -12.62 0.18 15.39
N MET A 108 -13.37 -0.49 14.51
CA MET A 108 -13.11 -0.39 13.07
C MET A 108 -13.24 1.06 12.57
N PHE A 109 -14.31 1.75 12.97
CA PHE A 109 -14.51 3.15 12.62
C PHE A 109 -13.39 4.06 13.15
N GLN A 110 -12.96 3.84 14.40
CA GLN A 110 -11.84 4.56 14.99
C GLN A 110 -10.57 4.37 14.15
N LYS A 111 -10.23 3.14 13.78
CA LYS A 111 -9.04 2.84 12.96
C LYS A 111 -9.10 3.47 11.57
N LEU A 112 -10.27 3.45 10.93
CA LEU A 112 -10.49 4.15 9.67
C LEU A 112 -10.28 5.66 9.79
N THR A 113 -10.75 6.26 10.88
CA THR A 113 -10.56 7.69 11.14
C THR A 113 -9.08 8.01 11.37
N GLU A 114 -8.39 7.22 12.19
CA GLU A 114 -6.95 7.35 12.43
C GLU A 114 -6.16 7.27 11.11
N MET A 115 -6.46 6.28 10.25
CA MET A 115 -5.83 6.16 8.93
C MET A 115 -6.02 7.40 8.07
N ARG A 116 -7.24 7.92 8.00
CA ARG A 116 -7.54 9.13 7.21
C ARG A 116 -6.79 10.35 7.73
N CYS A 117 -6.76 10.54 9.04
CA CYS A 117 -6.03 11.63 9.65
C CYS A 117 -4.52 11.55 9.37
N LEU A 118 -3.93 10.37 9.53
CA LEU A 118 -2.51 10.15 9.26
C LEU A 118 -2.17 10.34 7.79
N TRP A 119 -3.00 9.82 6.89
CA TRP A 119 -2.83 10.00 5.45
C TRP A 119 -2.88 11.47 5.06
N THR A 120 -3.90 12.18 5.54
CA THR A 120 -4.06 13.60 5.26
C THR A 120 -2.87 14.42 5.78
N ALA A 121 -2.44 14.16 7.03
CA ALA A 121 -1.28 14.81 7.61
C ALA A 121 -0.01 14.53 6.80
N ALA A 122 0.24 13.27 6.45
CA ALA A 122 1.41 12.88 5.66
C ALA A 122 1.42 13.54 4.27
N PHE A 123 0.26 13.64 3.63
CA PHE A 123 0.13 14.26 2.31
C PHE A 123 0.40 15.76 2.36
N PHE A 124 -0.15 16.47 3.35
CA PHE A 124 0.12 17.90 3.53
C PHE A 124 1.57 18.19 3.92
N GLU A 125 2.18 17.35 4.75
CA GLU A 125 3.60 17.50 5.14
C GLU A 125 4.56 17.20 4.00
N ALA A 126 4.20 16.28 3.08
CA ALA A 126 5.01 16.00 1.90
C ALA A 126 5.21 17.24 1.04
N GLY A 127 4.26 18.18 1.07
CA GLY A 127 4.33 19.44 0.35
C GLY A 127 4.16 19.28 -1.17
N PRO A 128 4.46 20.34 -1.93
CA PRO A 128 4.33 20.32 -3.38
C PRO A 128 5.35 19.36 -4.04
N PHE A 129 4.95 18.85 -5.16
CA PHE A 129 5.74 17.88 -5.93
C PHE A 129 6.40 18.56 -7.16
N PRO A 130 7.71 18.36 -7.44
CA PRO A 130 8.68 17.65 -6.61
C PRO A 130 9.02 18.40 -5.32
N ASN A 131 9.33 17.65 -4.26
CA ASN A 131 9.62 18.23 -2.94
C ASN A 131 11.05 18.77 -2.87
N GLN A 132 11.26 19.94 -3.48
CA GLN A 132 12.58 20.55 -3.57
C GLN A 132 13.07 21.10 -2.23
N GLY A 133 14.34 20.84 -1.92
CA GLY A 133 15.04 21.40 -0.77
C GLY A 133 14.85 20.68 0.55
N ARG A 134 14.07 19.58 0.62
CA ARG A 134 13.93 18.74 1.83
C ARG A 134 14.73 17.46 1.68
N SER A 135 15.46 17.09 2.72
CA SER A 135 16.22 15.84 2.77
C SER A 135 15.32 14.64 3.13
N TYR A 136 15.81 13.43 2.92
CA TYR A 136 15.14 12.21 3.41
C TYR A 136 14.93 12.24 4.93
N ALA A 137 15.91 12.77 5.68
CA ALA A 137 15.81 12.91 7.12
C ALA A 137 14.64 13.81 7.55
N ASP A 138 14.42 14.91 6.82
CA ASP A 138 13.32 15.85 7.07
C ASP A 138 11.94 15.22 6.81
N LEU A 139 11.88 14.25 5.88
CA LEU A 139 10.66 13.57 5.47
C LEU A 139 10.41 12.24 6.19
N ARG A 140 11.36 11.81 7.02
CA ARG A 140 11.28 10.50 7.70
C ARG A 140 9.99 10.34 8.50
N GLY A 141 9.56 11.37 9.21
CA GLY A 141 8.30 11.37 9.95
C GLY A 141 7.07 11.18 9.04
N THR A 142 7.08 11.80 7.86
CA THR A 142 6.03 11.67 6.86
C THR A 142 5.96 10.24 6.31
N ILE A 143 7.11 9.65 6.00
CA ILE A 143 7.22 8.26 5.51
C ILE A 143 6.72 7.28 6.57
N CYS A 144 7.16 7.42 7.82
CA CYS A 144 6.69 6.57 8.92
C CYS A 144 5.16 6.66 9.13
N ARG A 145 4.55 7.83 8.93
CA ARG A 145 3.10 7.96 8.99
C ARG A 145 2.40 7.23 7.85
N MET A 146 2.94 7.28 6.64
CA MET A 146 2.41 6.53 5.49
C MET A 146 2.47 5.01 5.72
N GLU A 147 3.57 4.51 6.28
CA GLU A 147 3.70 3.10 6.70
C GLU A 147 2.69 2.75 7.80
N GLY A 148 2.52 3.61 8.80
CA GLY A 148 1.54 3.44 9.88
C GLY A 148 0.09 3.30 9.39
N VAL A 149 -0.28 4.00 8.30
CA VAL A 149 -1.60 3.85 7.68
C VAL A 149 -1.79 2.43 7.13
N GLN A 150 -0.76 1.83 6.54
CA GLN A 150 -0.82 0.47 6.00
C GLN A 150 -0.98 -0.56 7.12
N GLU A 151 -0.28 -0.40 8.24
CA GLU A 151 -0.42 -1.25 9.42
C GLU A 151 -1.83 -1.15 10.02
N LEU A 152 -2.35 0.06 10.17
CA LEU A 152 -3.72 0.28 10.68
C LEU A 152 -4.78 -0.33 9.75
N ALA A 153 -4.58 -0.28 8.44
CA ALA A 153 -5.45 -0.94 7.48
C ALA A 153 -5.49 -2.46 7.70
N ALA A 154 -4.34 -3.09 7.88
CA ALA A 154 -4.25 -4.52 8.17
C ALA A 154 -4.92 -4.89 9.50
N LEU A 155 -4.84 -4.05 10.53
CA LEU A 155 -5.49 -4.26 11.82
C LEU A 155 -7.00 -4.04 11.78
N ALA A 156 -7.51 -3.20 10.90
CA ALA A 156 -8.94 -2.94 10.77
C ALA A 156 -9.71 -4.11 10.14
N ILE A 157 -9.00 -5.00 9.42
CA ILE A 157 -9.59 -6.15 8.72
C ILE A 157 -9.57 -7.42 9.60
N ARG A 158 -8.67 -7.52 10.57
CA ARG A 158 -8.62 -8.62 11.54
C ARG A 158 -9.69 -8.48 12.62
#